data_a2b9fe06d95eefbe5720c2b794af6d36
#
_entry.id   a2b9fe06d95eefbe5720c2b794af6d36
#
_cell.length_a   1.000
_cell.length_b   1.000
_cell.length_c   1.000
_cell.angle_alpha   90.00
_cell.angle_beta   90.00
_cell.angle_gamma   90.00
#
_symmetry.space_group_name_H-M   'P 1'
#
loop_
_entity.id
_entity.type
_entity.pdbx_description
1 polymer ?
#
loop_
_entity_poly.entity_id
_entity_poly.type
_entity_poly.pdbx_seq_one_letter_code
_entity_poly.pdbx_strand_id
1 'polypeptide(L)'
;MAEKGHDVTDRTPAILVLADGRTFRGYGFGATGTTLGEAVFTTAMTGYQETMTDPSYHRQIVVSAAPHIGNTGWNDEDNESHGNRIWVAGLVIRDLAQRVSNWRAERSLSEEMEKQGVIGIRGIDTRTLVRHLRNYGSIAAGLFSGEDAQRPVEELLKEVKAQDSMEGADLAAEVSTDEPYTVEAVGEKKYTVVAFDMGVKTATPRHFSQRGIETIVVPANTSFDKVKSYNPDGVFVSNGPGDPAASQAHVELLQHPPGVQPPTHQGQRGGQGVARLEAGAIHQAGSEASASSSFGSA
;
A
#
# COMPACT_ATOMS: atom_id res chain seq x y z
N MET A 1 -12.85 -8.62 32.33
CA MET A 1 -13.17 -7.51 31.40
C MET A 1 -14.11 -8.07 30.35
N ALA A 2 -15.35 -7.58 30.28
CA ALA A 2 -16.31 -8.06 29.28
C ALA A 2 -15.88 -7.55 27.90
N GLU A 3 -15.55 -8.48 27.00
CA GLU A 3 -15.38 -8.19 25.58
C GLU A 3 -16.68 -7.53 25.08
N LYS A 4 -16.59 -6.26 24.70
CA LYS A 4 -17.56 -5.67 23.79
C LYS A 4 -17.31 -6.30 22.42
N GLY A 5 -17.86 -7.49 22.19
CA GLY A 5 -17.94 -8.03 20.85
C GLY A 5 -18.64 -6.99 19.98
N HIS A 6 -18.00 -6.58 18.90
CA HIS A 6 -18.61 -5.68 17.92
C HIS A 6 -19.92 -6.34 17.47
N ASP A 7 -21.02 -5.65 17.71
CA ASP A 7 -22.35 -6.19 17.39
C ASP A 7 -22.51 -6.24 15.87
N VAL A 8 -22.30 -7.42 15.31
CA VAL A 8 -22.48 -7.68 13.86
C VAL A 8 -23.93 -7.43 13.42
N THR A 9 -24.83 -7.20 14.37
CA THR A 9 -26.20 -6.76 14.11
C THR A 9 -26.31 -5.28 13.75
N ASP A 10 -25.24 -4.48 13.96
CA ASP A 10 -25.23 -3.11 13.50
C ASP A 10 -25.32 -3.06 11.97
N ARG A 11 -26.44 -2.54 11.50
CA ARG A 11 -26.81 -2.40 10.10
C ARG A 11 -26.63 -0.96 9.62
N THR A 12 -25.60 -0.28 10.06
CA THR A 12 -25.26 1.04 9.55
C THR A 12 -25.21 0.99 8.01
N PRO A 13 -26.05 1.73 7.29
CA PRO A 13 -26.07 1.66 5.84
C PRO A 13 -24.75 2.14 5.26
N ALA A 14 -24.30 1.50 4.20
CA ALA A 14 -23.13 1.94 3.43
C ALA A 14 -23.33 1.70 1.93
N ILE A 15 -22.67 2.52 1.12
CA ILE A 15 -22.70 2.43 -0.33
C ILE A 15 -21.31 2.70 -0.92
N LEU A 16 -20.88 1.84 -1.83
CA LEU A 16 -19.74 2.09 -2.71
C LEU A 16 -20.29 2.60 -4.05
N VAL A 17 -19.74 3.72 -4.54
CA VAL A 17 -20.09 4.33 -5.82
C VAL A 17 -18.84 4.39 -6.68
N LEU A 18 -18.89 3.85 -7.90
CA LEU A 18 -17.80 3.91 -8.88
C LEU A 18 -18.06 5.05 -9.87
N ALA A 19 -17.00 5.61 -10.44
CA ALA A 19 -17.09 6.74 -11.39
C ALA A 19 -17.85 6.40 -12.67
N ASP A 20 -17.99 5.11 -13.03
CA ASP A 20 -18.82 4.66 -14.15
C ASP A 20 -20.34 4.63 -13.82
N GLY A 21 -20.71 4.99 -12.58
CA GLY A 21 -22.08 5.03 -12.08
C GLY A 21 -22.57 3.73 -11.43
N ARG A 22 -21.77 2.67 -11.38
CA ARG A 22 -22.12 1.45 -10.65
C ARG A 22 -22.12 1.71 -9.15
N THR A 23 -23.10 1.08 -8.47
CA THR A 23 -23.24 1.18 -7.02
C THR A 23 -23.35 -0.19 -6.38
N PHE A 24 -22.81 -0.32 -5.19
CA PHE A 24 -22.90 -1.52 -4.37
C PHE A 24 -23.36 -1.11 -2.97
N ARG A 25 -24.51 -1.60 -2.53
CA ARG A 25 -25.07 -1.32 -1.21
C ARG A 25 -24.76 -2.45 -0.25
N GLY A 26 -24.40 -2.09 0.98
CA GLY A 26 -24.08 -3.02 2.05
C GLY A 26 -24.19 -2.35 3.41
N TYR A 27 -23.37 -2.80 4.34
CA TYR A 27 -23.35 -2.32 5.72
C TYR A 27 -21.96 -1.84 6.08
N GLY A 28 -21.89 -0.71 6.78
CA GLY A 28 -20.63 -0.13 7.27
C GLY A 28 -20.02 -0.94 8.41
N PHE A 29 -18.71 -0.82 8.54
CA PHE A 29 -17.91 -1.23 9.69
C PHE A 29 -16.66 -0.35 9.78
N GLY A 30 -16.01 -0.31 10.95
CA GLY A 30 -15.00 0.70 11.23
C GLY A 30 -15.61 2.08 11.42
N ALA A 31 -14.99 3.13 10.89
CA ALA A 31 -15.49 4.49 10.97
C ALA A 31 -16.71 4.73 10.07
N THR A 32 -17.45 5.81 10.35
CA THR A 32 -18.55 6.30 9.51
C THR A 32 -18.16 7.62 8.83
N GLY A 33 -18.80 7.92 7.69
CA GLY A 33 -18.56 9.15 6.92
C GLY A 33 -18.29 8.86 5.45
N THR A 34 -17.43 9.67 4.83
CA THR A 34 -17.08 9.63 3.42
C THR A 34 -15.59 9.44 3.21
N THR A 35 -15.21 8.55 2.30
CA THR A 35 -13.85 8.47 1.77
C THR A 35 -13.86 8.31 0.26
N LEU A 36 -12.93 8.98 -0.40
CA LEU A 36 -12.72 8.92 -1.84
C LEU A 36 -11.37 8.27 -2.15
N GLY A 37 -11.25 7.62 -3.28
CA GLY A 37 -10.00 7.00 -3.70
C GLY A 37 -10.18 6.17 -4.96
N GLU A 38 -9.13 5.47 -5.35
CA GLU A 38 -9.15 4.56 -6.47
C GLU A 38 -9.52 3.14 -6.01
N ALA A 39 -10.57 2.55 -6.58
CA ALA A 39 -10.91 1.17 -6.29
C ALA A 39 -9.93 0.22 -6.96
N VAL A 40 -9.24 -0.57 -6.14
CA VAL A 40 -8.34 -1.65 -6.56
C VAL A 40 -8.73 -2.94 -5.86
N PHE A 41 -8.23 -4.08 -6.30
CA PHE A 41 -8.54 -5.35 -5.65
C PHE A 41 -7.31 -6.17 -5.32
N THR A 42 -7.45 -7.00 -4.28
CA THR A 42 -6.49 -8.04 -3.94
C THR A 42 -7.17 -9.41 -3.96
N THR A 43 -6.44 -10.43 -4.45
CA THR A 43 -6.86 -11.84 -4.41
C THR A 43 -6.16 -12.63 -3.33
N ALA A 44 -5.36 -11.97 -2.49
CA ALA A 44 -4.70 -12.59 -1.36
C ALA A 44 -5.73 -13.21 -0.39
N MET A 45 -5.49 -14.46 0.01
CA MET A 45 -6.37 -15.19 0.93
C MET A 45 -6.08 -14.88 2.40
N THR A 46 -4.93 -14.29 2.69
CA THR A 46 -4.42 -13.95 4.02
C THR A 46 -3.68 -12.61 3.96
N GLY A 47 -3.31 -12.04 5.11
CA GLY A 47 -2.48 -10.84 5.15
C GLY A 47 -3.27 -9.55 4.86
N TYR A 48 -4.51 -9.47 5.33
CA TYR A 48 -5.29 -8.24 5.14
C TYR A 48 -4.72 -7.08 5.96
N GLN A 49 -4.14 -7.33 7.14
CA GLN A 49 -3.51 -6.30 7.95
C GLN A 49 -2.28 -5.72 7.24
N GLU A 50 -1.42 -6.58 6.71
CA GLU A 50 -0.26 -6.19 5.90
C GLU A 50 -0.68 -5.40 4.67
N THR A 51 -1.76 -5.81 3.99
CA THR A 51 -2.32 -5.07 2.85
C THR A 51 -2.81 -3.67 3.26
N MET A 52 -3.51 -3.57 4.39
CA MET A 52 -4.10 -2.30 4.84
C MET A 52 -3.05 -1.31 5.35
N THR A 53 -1.95 -1.81 5.89
CA THR A 53 -0.85 -1.01 6.43
C THR A 53 0.28 -0.78 5.43
N ASP A 54 0.19 -1.34 4.22
CA ASP A 54 1.15 -1.11 3.14
C ASP A 54 0.96 0.31 2.55
N PRO A 55 1.96 1.20 2.64
CA PRO A 55 1.88 2.55 2.10
C PRO A 55 1.59 2.61 0.59
N SER A 56 1.88 1.53 -0.15
CA SER A 56 1.59 1.44 -1.59
C SER A 56 0.10 1.56 -1.92
N TYR A 57 -0.79 1.32 -0.94
CA TYR A 57 -2.24 1.47 -1.10
C TYR A 57 -2.78 2.83 -0.63
N HIS A 58 -1.90 3.81 -0.41
CA HIS A 58 -2.33 5.15 -0.03
C HIS A 58 -3.29 5.75 -1.06
N ARG A 59 -4.40 6.33 -0.58
CA ARG A 59 -5.53 6.83 -1.38
C ARG A 59 -6.28 5.76 -2.20
N GLN A 60 -6.10 4.47 -1.91
CA GLN A 60 -6.83 3.40 -2.59
C GLN A 60 -7.90 2.78 -1.69
N ILE A 61 -9.07 2.49 -2.28
CA ILE A 61 -10.14 1.69 -1.68
C ILE A 61 -9.91 0.24 -2.10
N VAL A 62 -9.50 -0.59 -1.16
CA VAL A 62 -9.10 -1.97 -1.45
C VAL A 62 -10.30 -2.90 -1.36
N VAL A 63 -10.56 -3.64 -2.45
CA VAL A 63 -11.57 -4.69 -2.52
C VAL A 63 -10.92 -6.04 -2.28
N SER A 64 -11.25 -6.70 -1.17
CA SER A 64 -10.77 -8.06 -0.90
C SER A 64 -11.64 -9.10 -1.62
N ALA A 65 -11.00 -9.94 -2.45
CA ALA A 65 -11.66 -11.08 -3.07
C ALA A 65 -11.88 -12.24 -2.10
N ALA A 66 -11.10 -12.31 -1.01
CA ALA A 66 -11.30 -13.30 0.04
C ALA A 66 -12.69 -13.15 0.66
N PRO A 67 -13.45 -14.26 0.81
CA PRO A 67 -14.86 -14.18 1.19
C PRO A 67 -15.07 -13.77 2.64
N HIS A 68 -14.08 -13.96 3.51
CA HIS A 68 -14.20 -13.76 4.96
C HIS A 68 -12.95 -13.06 5.51
N ILE A 69 -13.11 -11.88 6.09
CA ILE A 69 -12.03 -11.00 6.56
C ILE A 69 -12.25 -10.66 8.04
N GLY A 70 -11.16 -10.43 8.78
CA GLY A 70 -11.19 -10.04 10.20
C GLY A 70 -11.04 -11.19 11.17
N ASN A 71 -10.98 -12.44 10.71
CA ASN A 71 -10.88 -13.64 11.54
C ASN A 71 -9.58 -13.73 12.36
N THR A 72 -8.48 -13.15 11.90
CA THR A 72 -7.20 -13.11 12.61
C THR A 72 -7.08 -11.92 13.57
N GLY A 73 -8.05 -10.99 13.54
CA GLY A 73 -8.00 -9.76 14.33
C GLY A 73 -6.90 -8.81 13.87
N TRP A 74 -6.40 -8.01 14.80
CA TRP A 74 -5.33 -7.05 14.61
C TRP A 74 -4.30 -7.17 15.73
N ASN A 75 -3.03 -7.01 15.39
CA ASN A 75 -1.91 -6.96 16.33
C ASN A 75 -0.88 -5.92 15.88
N ASP A 76 0.04 -5.51 16.74
CA ASP A 76 1.01 -4.47 16.43
C ASP A 76 2.27 -4.98 15.72
N GLU A 77 2.43 -6.30 15.54
CA GLU A 77 3.62 -6.91 14.95
C GLU A 77 3.51 -7.08 13.42
N ASP A 78 2.28 -7.27 12.88
CA ASP A 78 2.03 -7.60 11.47
C ASP A 78 1.78 -6.35 10.60
N ASN A 79 2.27 -5.19 11.02
CA ASN A 79 2.15 -3.94 10.27
C ASN A 79 3.30 -3.76 9.27
N GLU A 80 2.97 -3.24 8.10
CA GLU A 80 3.93 -2.93 7.03
C GLU A 80 4.32 -1.43 6.99
N SER A 81 3.78 -0.61 7.89
CA SER A 81 4.12 0.81 7.97
C SER A 81 4.84 1.17 9.25
N HIS A 82 5.77 2.09 9.17
CA HIS A 82 6.34 2.74 10.34
C HIS A 82 5.22 3.50 11.09
N GLY A 83 5.06 3.23 12.41
CA GLY A 83 4.02 3.87 13.24
C GLY A 83 2.65 3.22 13.20
N ASN A 84 2.51 2.00 12.65
CA ASN A 84 1.28 1.19 12.69
C ASN A 84 0.05 1.85 12.03
N ARG A 85 0.25 2.70 11.02
CA ARG A 85 -0.80 3.42 10.33
C ARG A 85 -1.48 2.53 9.28
N ILE A 86 -2.82 2.62 9.20
CA ILE A 86 -3.58 2.12 8.06
C ILE A 86 -3.48 3.15 6.93
N TRP A 87 -3.05 2.71 5.75
CA TRP A 87 -2.84 3.57 4.59
C TRP A 87 -3.96 3.51 3.56
N VAL A 88 -4.72 2.40 3.51
CA VAL A 88 -5.85 2.29 2.60
C VAL A 88 -6.90 3.36 2.92
N ALA A 89 -7.48 3.98 1.89
CA ALA A 89 -8.57 4.94 2.05
C ALA A 89 -9.85 4.26 2.56
N GLY A 90 -10.08 2.99 2.20
CA GLY A 90 -11.21 2.21 2.67
C GLY A 90 -11.09 0.74 2.33
N LEU A 91 -11.93 -0.09 2.94
CA LEU A 91 -11.94 -1.54 2.76
C LEU A 91 -13.31 -2.04 2.34
N VAL A 92 -13.36 -2.82 1.25
CA VAL A 92 -14.58 -3.46 0.71
C VAL A 92 -14.45 -4.97 0.85
N ILE A 93 -15.39 -5.60 1.57
CA ILE A 93 -15.36 -7.04 1.84
C ILE A 93 -16.74 -7.67 1.64
N ARG A 94 -16.77 -8.99 1.50
CA ARG A 94 -18.01 -9.74 1.50
C ARG A 94 -18.52 -9.95 2.92
N ASP A 95 -17.77 -10.63 3.76
CA ASP A 95 -18.18 -10.97 5.12
C ASP A 95 -17.11 -10.57 6.14
N LEU A 96 -17.53 -9.89 7.20
CA LEU A 96 -16.71 -9.56 8.35
C LEU A 96 -16.81 -10.68 9.39
N ALA A 97 -15.69 -11.16 9.89
CA ALA A 97 -15.65 -12.16 10.96
C ALA A 97 -16.33 -11.63 12.22
N GLN A 98 -17.28 -12.39 12.74
CA GLN A 98 -18.01 -12.05 13.98
C GLN A 98 -17.15 -12.20 15.23
N ARG A 99 -16.16 -13.08 15.16
CA ARG A 99 -15.24 -13.36 16.27
C ARG A 99 -13.81 -13.46 15.73
N VAL A 100 -12.92 -12.86 16.49
CA VAL A 100 -11.49 -13.05 16.30
C VAL A 100 -11.11 -14.41 16.89
N SER A 101 -10.35 -15.20 16.14
CA SER A 101 -9.92 -16.56 16.52
C SER A 101 -8.41 -16.78 16.43
N ASN A 102 -7.63 -15.73 16.62
CA ASN A 102 -6.17 -15.80 16.62
C ASN A 102 -5.62 -15.43 18.01
N TRP A 103 -4.74 -16.25 18.56
CA TRP A 103 -4.13 -16.02 19.87
C TRP A 103 -3.23 -14.76 19.94
N ARG A 104 -2.75 -14.27 18.78
CA ARG A 104 -1.95 -13.04 18.67
C ARG A 104 -2.82 -11.78 18.58
N ALA A 105 -4.13 -11.92 18.44
CA ALA A 105 -4.99 -10.77 18.28
C ALA A 105 -5.11 -9.98 19.58
N GLU A 106 -4.92 -8.68 19.48
CA GLU A 106 -5.08 -7.72 20.57
C GLU A 106 -6.43 -7.01 20.50
N ARG A 107 -6.98 -6.88 19.29
CA ARG A 107 -8.26 -6.23 19.00
C ARG A 107 -8.87 -6.73 17.69
N SER A 108 -10.10 -6.34 17.39
CA SER A 108 -10.74 -6.66 16.14
C SER A 108 -10.30 -5.70 15.01
N LEU A 109 -10.47 -6.13 13.76
CA LEU A 109 -10.26 -5.28 12.58
C LEU A 109 -11.13 -4.02 12.63
N SER A 110 -12.41 -4.16 13.01
CA SER A 110 -13.36 -3.04 13.05
C SER A 110 -12.97 -1.99 14.08
N GLU A 111 -12.52 -2.41 15.27
CA GLU A 111 -12.04 -1.50 16.32
C GLU A 111 -10.81 -0.70 15.86
N GLU A 112 -9.84 -1.35 15.19
CA GLU A 112 -8.66 -0.62 14.70
C GLU A 112 -9.01 0.35 13.57
N MET A 113 -9.90 -0.04 12.64
CA MET A 113 -10.38 0.85 11.59
C MET A 113 -11.14 2.05 12.15
N GLU A 114 -12.00 1.84 13.14
CA GLU A 114 -12.72 2.92 13.83
C GLU A 114 -11.75 3.89 14.51
N LYS A 115 -10.78 3.36 15.25
CA LYS A 115 -9.75 4.13 15.96
C LYS A 115 -8.93 5.02 15.00
N GLN A 116 -8.65 4.51 13.79
CA GLN A 116 -7.87 5.24 12.78
C GLN A 116 -8.72 6.02 11.76
N GLY A 117 -10.05 6.03 11.93
CA GLY A 117 -10.96 6.77 11.04
C GLY A 117 -11.13 6.15 9.65
N VAL A 118 -10.86 4.85 9.49
CA VAL A 118 -10.97 4.15 8.21
C VAL A 118 -12.34 3.53 8.04
N ILE A 119 -12.97 3.77 6.88
CA ILE A 119 -14.32 3.32 6.55
C ILE A 119 -14.26 1.98 5.84
N GLY A 120 -15.13 1.04 6.26
CA GLY A 120 -15.31 -0.24 5.59
C GLY A 120 -16.75 -0.49 5.18
N ILE A 121 -16.94 -1.31 4.15
CA ILE A 121 -18.25 -1.82 3.71
C ILE A 121 -18.21 -3.34 3.57
N ARG A 122 -19.23 -4.00 4.12
CA ARG A 122 -19.45 -5.46 4.06
C ARG A 122 -20.78 -5.80 3.43
N GLY A 123 -20.99 -7.07 3.08
CA GLY A 123 -22.19 -7.54 2.42
C GLY A 123 -22.20 -7.29 0.92
N ILE A 124 -21.05 -7.00 0.32
CA ILE A 124 -20.87 -6.70 -1.10
C ILE A 124 -20.63 -7.98 -1.89
N ASP A 125 -21.17 -8.04 -3.11
CA ASP A 125 -20.74 -9.03 -4.11
C ASP A 125 -19.35 -8.65 -4.65
N THR A 126 -18.33 -8.96 -3.85
CA THR A 126 -16.93 -8.67 -4.18
C THR A 126 -16.47 -9.42 -5.43
N ARG A 127 -17.06 -10.60 -5.74
CA ARG A 127 -16.73 -11.34 -6.96
C ARG A 127 -17.12 -10.57 -8.21
N THR A 128 -18.34 -10.01 -8.25
CA THR A 128 -18.80 -9.18 -9.37
C THR A 128 -17.96 -7.92 -9.49
N LEU A 129 -17.67 -7.25 -8.37
CA LEU A 129 -16.84 -6.04 -8.34
C LEU A 129 -15.41 -6.32 -8.82
N VAL A 130 -14.74 -7.36 -8.31
CA VAL A 130 -13.38 -7.77 -8.73
C VAL A 130 -13.34 -8.10 -10.22
N ARG A 131 -14.36 -8.80 -10.75
CA ARG A 131 -14.43 -9.07 -12.20
C ARG A 131 -14.55 -7.78 -13.02
N HIS A 132 -15.29 -6.81 -12.50
CA HIS A 132 -15.43 -5.50 -13.14
C HIS A 132 -14.07 -4.78 -13.16
N LEU A 133 -13.42 -4.63 -12.02
CA LEU A 133 -12.10 -3.98 -11.91
C LEU A 133 -11.04 -4.70 -12.76
N ARG A 134 -11.05 -6.02 -12.82
CA ARG A 134 -10.13 -6.79 -13.66
C ARG A 134 -10.30 -6.49 -15.16
N ASN A 135 -11.54 -6.26 -15.60
CA ASN A 135 -11.82 -6.05 -17.03
C ASN A 135 -11.62 -4.60 -17.48
N TYR A 136 -11.81 -3.64 -16.60
CA TYR A 136 -11.80 -2.21 -16.92
C TYR A 136 -10.66 -1.43 -16.27
N GLY A 137 -9.85 -2.08 -15.42
CA GLY A 137 -8.79 -1.43 -14.64
C GLY A 137 -9.28 -0.86 -13.31
N SER A 138 -8.37 -0.20 -12.61
CA SER A 138 -8.71 0.60 -11.44
C SER A 138 -9.62 1.78 -11.84
N ILE A 139 -10.48 2.20 -10.94
CA ILE A 139 -11.48 3.24 -11.20
C ILE A 139 -11.68 4.12 -9.97
N ALA A 140 -11.87 5.40 -10.19
CA ALA A 140 -12.24 6.33 -9.13
C ALA A 140 -13.53 5.89 -8.43
N ALA A 141 -13.52 5.88 -7.09
CA ALA A 141 -14.61 5.39 -6.27
C ALA A 141 -14.79 6.22 -5.01
N GLY A 142 -15.99 6.14 -4.43
CA GLY A 142 -16.29 6.71 -3.12
C GLY A 142 -17.01 5.70 -2.25
N LEU A 143 -16.63 5.62 -0.99
CA LEU A 143 -17.28 4.80 0.02
C LEU A 143 -17.93 5.73 1.04
N PHE A 144 -19.22 5.60 1.19
CA PHE A 144 -20.09 6.43 2.04
C PHE A 144 -20.79 5.54 3.08
N SER A 145 -20.75 5.95 4.34
CA SER A 145 -21.31 5.16 5.46
C SER A 145 -22.11 6.04 6.42
N GLY A 146 -23.13 5.47 7.06
CA GLY A 146 -24.02 6.18 7.97
C GLY A 146 -24.97 7.12 7.24
N GLU A 147 -25.03 8.39 7.68
CA GLU A 147 -25.89 9.42 7.07
C GLU A 147 -25.49 9.71 5.62
N ASP A 148 -24.21 9.73 5.31
CA ASP A 148 -23.69 9.98 3.96
C ASP A 148 -24.18 8.95 2.94
N ALA A 149 -24.39 7.69 3.35
CA ALA A 149 -24.91 6.63 2.49
C ALA A 149 -26.38 6.81 2.09
N GLN A 150 -27.11 7.74 2.74
CA GLN A 150 -28.52 8.03 2.47
C GLN A 150 -28.72 9.17 1.46
N ARG A 151 -27.65 9.85 1.10
CA ARG A 151 -27.66 10.94 0.12
C ARG A 151 -28.04 10.40 -1.28
N PRO A 152 -28.60 11.26 -2.17
CA PRO A 152 -28.88 10.89 -3.57
C PRO A 152 -27.63 10.38 -4.27
N VAL A 153 -27.75 9.26 -5.00
CA VAL A 153 -26.61 8.63 -5.71
C VAL A 153 -25.98 9.58 -6.72
N GLU A 154 -26.78 10.45 -7.32
CA GLU A 154 -26.31 11.46 -8.29
C GLU A 154 -25.35 12.49 -7.66
N GLU A 155 -25.56 12.84 -6.38
CA GLU A 155 -24.66 13.72 -5.64
C GLU A 155 -23.36 12.98 -5.30
N LEU A 156 -23.45 11.76 -4.78
CA LEU A 156 -22.31 10.91 -4.47
C LEU A 156 -21.43 10.68 -5.71
N LEU A 157 -22.08 10.40 -6.85
CA LEU A 157 -21.37 10.21 -8.13
C LEU A 157 -20.64 11.48 -8.60
N LYS A 158 -21.20 12.67 -8.34
CA LYS A 158 -20.50 13.92 -8.66
C LYS A 158 -19.25 14.08 -7.85
N GLU A 159 -19.28 13.76 -6.55
CA GLU A 159 -18.09 13.79 -5.68
C GLU A 159 -17.03 12.82 -6.15
N VAL A 160 -17.44 11.58 -6.49
CA VAL A 160 -16.53 10.56 -7.03
C VAL A 160 -15.84 11.02 -8.32
N LYS A 161 -16.59 11.69 -9.20
CA LYS A 161 -16.04 12.18 -10.48
C LYS A 161 -15.21 13.47 -10.33
N ALA A 162 -15.37 14.19 -9.25
CA ALA A 162 -14.65 15.44 -9.00
C ALA A 162 -13.32 15.24 -8.28
N GLN A 163 -13.01 14.01 -7.81
CA GLN A 163 -11.74 13.73 -7.14
C GLN A 163 -10.57 13.78 -8.12
N ASP A 164 -9.40 14.12 -7.60
CA ASP A 164 -8.15 14.13 -8.36
C ASP A 164 -7.79 12.71 -8.86
N SER A 165 -7.23 12.65 -10.06
CA SER A 165 -6.74 11.39 -10.62
C SER A 165 -5.50 10.91 -9.87
N MET A 166 -5.34 9.59 -9.77
CA MET A 166 -4.07 8.96 -9.34
C MET A 166 -3.00 9.03 -10.44
N GLU A 167 -3.39 9.24 -11.70
CA GLU A 167 -2.48 9.39 -12.82
C GLU A 167 -1.70 10.72 -12.68
N GLY A 168 -0.37 10.63 -12.71
CA GLY A 168 0.52 11.76 -12.49
C GLY A 168 0.67 12.22 -11.03
N ALA A 169 0.03 11.52 -10.07
CA ALA A 169 0.14 11.87 -8.66
C ALA A 169 1.48 11.41 -8.07
N ASP A 170 2.25 12.33 -7.53
CA ASP A 170 3.42 12.04 -6.70
C ASP A 170 2.99 11.95 -5.23
N LEU A 171 2.75 10.73 -4.78
CA LEU A 171 2.30 10.45 -3.41
C LEU A 171 3.44 9.98 -2.49
N ALA A 172 4.65 9.85 -3.01
CA ALA A 172 5.80 9.37 -2.22
C ALA A 172 6.07 10.28 -1.01
N ALA A 173 5.94 11.59 -1.17
CA ALA A 173 6.13 12.54 -0.08
C ALA A 173 5.08 12.43 1.04
N GLU A 174 3.87 11.91 0.73
CA GLU A 174 2.79 11.78 1.73
C GLU A 174 2.96 10.56 2.62
N VAL A 175 3.72 9.56 2.17
CA VAL A 175 3.94 8.29 2.87
C VAL A 175 5.36 8.14 3.42
N SER A 176 6.26 9.03 3.01
CA SER A 176 7.66 9.04 3.43
C SER A 176 7.80 9.39 4.89
N THR A 177 8.84 8.87 5.54
CA THR A 177 9.24 9.32 6.87
C THR A 177 9.68 10.80 6.86
N ASP A 178 9.42 11.51 7.94
CA ASP A 178 9.84 12.91 8.09
C ASP A 178 11.34 13.03 8.43
N GLU A 179 11.88 12.06 9.17
CA GLU A 179 13.26 12.04 9.62
C GLU A 179 13.93 10.69 9.32
N PRO A 180 15.25 10.68 9.07
CA PRO A 180 15.99 9.43 8.90
C PRO A 180 15.95 8.58 10.17
N TYR A 181 15.80 7.26 9.98
CA TYR A 181 15.93 6.29 11.07
C TYR A 181 16.81 5.11 10.64
N THR A 182 17.38 4.40 11.62
CA THR A 182 18.27 3.27 11.37
C THR A 182 17.66 1.97 11.89
N VAL A 183 17.73 0.93 11.07
CA VAL A 183 17.47 -0.45 11.46
C VAL A 183 18.79 -1.19 11.51
N GLU A 184 19.23 -1.49 12.72
CA GLU A 184 20.52 -2.12 12.98
C GLU A 184 20.57 -3.54 12.41
N ALA A 185 21.78 -3.98 12.04
CA ALA A 185 22.01 -5.36 11.63
C ALA A 185 21.85 -6.33 12.81
N VAL A 186 21.21 -7.45 12.60
CA VAL A 186 21.19 -8.56 13.56
C VAL A 186 22.50 -9.32 13.44
N GLY A 187 23.25 -9.39 14.56
CA GLY A 187 24.57 -10.02 14.61
C GLY A 187 25.69 -9.14 14.03
N GLU A 188 26.62 -9.75 13.33
CA GLU A 188 27.75 -9.03 12.73
C GLU A 188 27.30 -8.18 11.55
N LYS A 189 27.58 -6.86 11.60
CA LYS A 189 27.29 -5.96 10.48
C LYS A 189 28.25 -6.21 9.33
N LYS A 190 27.69 -6.52 8.15
CA LYS A 190 28.44 -6.80 6.93
C LYS A 190 28.39 -5.64 5.94
N TYR A 191 27.21 -4.97 5.86
CA TYR A 191 26.97 -3.88 4.92
C TYR A 191 26.08 -2.82 5.55
N THR A 192 26.18 -1.60 5.00
CA THR A 192 25.27 -0.47 5.28
C THR A 192 24.54 -0.11 3.99
N VAL A 193 23.22 -0.07 4.02
CA VAL A 193 22.36 0.34 2.91
C VAL A 193 21.59 1.59 3.30
N VAL A 194 21.58 2.60 2.43
CA VAL A 194 20.64 3.73 2.55
C VAL A 194 19.41 3.42 1.70
N ALA A 195 18.23 3.49 2.32
CA ALA A 195 16.94 3.24 1.68
C ALA A 195 16.14 4.53 1.57
N PHE A 196 15.79 4.97 0.36
CA PHE A 196 14.81 6.04 0.17
C PHE A 196 13.42 5.53 0.51
N ASP A 197 12.76 6.22 1.44
CA ASP A 197 11.40 5.91 1.85
C ASP A 197 10.38 6.58 0.91
N MET A 198 9.97 5.84 -0.10
CA MET A 198 8.85 6.21 -0.96
C MET A 198 7.56 5.48 -0.56
N GLY A 199 7.52 4.91 0.63
CA GLY A 199 6.50 4.01 1.14
C GLY A 199 7.06 2.62 1.44
N VAL A 200 8.24 2.58 2.09
CA VAL A 200 8.94 1.33 2.40
C VAL A 200 8.15 0.47 3.39
N LYS A 201 7.98 -0.79 3.05
CA LYS A 201 7.41 -1.77 3.98
C LYS A 201 8.39 -2.08 5.09
N THR A 202 7.94 -2.10 6.35
CA THR A 202 8.78 -2.40 7.51
C THR A 202 9.45 -3.77 7.44
N ALA A 203 8.84 -4.72 6.74
CA ALA A 203 9.44 -6.03 6.47
C ALA A 203 10.77 -5.92 5.69
N THR A 204 10.93 -4.94 4.78
CA THR A 204 12.13 -4.81 3.94
C THR A 204 13.39 -4.54 4.76
N PRO A 205 13.50 -3.45 5.55
CA PRO A 205 14.68 -3.21 6.37
C PRO A 205 14.88 -4.29 7.45
N ARG A 206 13.80 -4.90 7.98
CA ARG A 206 13.88 -6.04 8.89
C ARG A 206 14.55 -7.25 8.24
N HIS A 207 14.21 -7.56 6.99
CA HIS A 207 14.86 -8.65 6.26
C HIS A 207 16.31 -8.35 5.91
N PHE A 208 16.68 -7.11 5.65
CA PHE A 208 18.06 -6.69 5.50
C PHE A 208 18.82 -6.88 6.81
N SER A 209 18.28 -6.40 7.91
CA SER A 209 18.83 -6.55 9.26
C SER A 209 19.16 -8.01 9.60
N GLN A 210 18.25 -8.94 9.35
CA GLN A 210 18.44 -10.39 9.57
C GLN A 210 19.60 -10.99 8.73
N ARG A 211 20.05 -10.29 7.70
CA ARG A 211 21.17 -10.70 6.82
C ARG A 211 22.50 -10.00 7.15
N GLY A 212 22.52 -9.27 8.26
CA GLY A 212 23.70 -8.50 8.66
C GLY A 212 23.83 -7.17 7.91
N ILE A 213 22.73 -6.62 7.39
CA ILE A 213 22.73 -5.34 6.68
C ILE A 213 22.05 -4.30 7.58
N GLU A 214 22.82 -3.29 7.98
CA GLU A 214 22.27 -2.08 8.60
C GLU A 214 21.57 -1.25 7.52
N THR A 215 20.36 -0.78 7.80
CA THR A 215 19.59 0.02 6.85
C THR A 215 19.30 1.38 7.44
N ILE A 216 19.77 2.44 6.78
CA ILE A 216 19.45 3.83 7.10
C ILE A 216 18.31 4.24 6.15
N VAL A 217 17.10 4.33 6.68
CA VAL A 217 15.93 4.78 5.92
C VAL A 217 15.89 6.30 5.97
N VAL A 218 15.80 6.92 4.79
CA VAL A 218 15.84 8.38 4.65
C VAL A 218 14.57 8.86 3.91
N PRO A 219 14.13 10.11 4.18
CA PRO A 219 13.02 10.71 3.43
C PRO A 219 13.20 10.65 1.92
N ALA A 220 12.08 10.53 1.18
CA ALA A 220 12.09 10.46 -0.29
C ALA A 220 12.84 11.63 -0.96
N ASN A 221 12.81 12.82 -0.37
CA ASN A 221 13.43 14.03 -0.89
C ASN A 221 14.90 14.23 -0.43
N THR A 222 15.52 13.22 0.18
CA THR A 222 16.90 13.32 0.67
C THR A 222 17.88 13.51 -0.48
N SER A 223 18.78 14.50 -0.37
CA SER A 223 19.79 14.76 -1.39
C SER A 223 20.82 13.64 -1.47
N PHE A 224 21.35 13.41 -2.68
CA PHE A 224 22.37 12.40 -2.90
C PHE A 224 23.67 12.66 -2.10
N ASP A 225 24.04 13.92 -1.91
CA ASP A 225 25.21 14.28 -1.09
C ASP A 225 25.00 13.88 0.38
N LYS A 226 23.77 14.00 0.89
CA LYS A 226 23.43 13.50 2.22
C LYS A 226 23.51 11.97 2.28
N VAL A 227 23.01 11.27 1.25
CA VAL A 227 23.14 9.81 1.13
C VAL A 227 24.60 9.38 1.14
N LYS A 228 25.47 10.04 0.36
CA LYS A 228 26.92 9.79 0.36
C LYS A 228 27.55 9.98 1.73
N SER A 229 27.08 10.95 2.52
CA SER A 229 27.66 11.22 3.84
C SER A 229 27.50 10.06 4.83
N TYR A 230 26.58 9.14 4.58
CA TYR A 230 26.42 7.89 5.35
C TYR A 230 27.42 6.81 4.94
N ASN A 231 28.20 7.03 3.86
CA ASN A 231 29.17 6.07 3.31
C ASN A 231 28.59 4.66 3.11
N PRO A 232 27.45 4.52 2.38
CA PRO A 232 26.77 3.24 2.23
C PRO A 232 27.48 2.31 1.24
N ASP A 233 27.36 0.99 1.47
CA ASP A 233 27.75 -0.05 0.51
C ASP A 233 26.73 -0.20 -0.63
N GLY A 234 25.49 0.26 -0.43
CA GLY A 234 24.43 0.21 -1.42
C GLY A 234 23.30 1.21 -1.16
N VAL A 235 22.52 1.48 -2.20
CA VAL A 235 21.32 2.31 -2.12
C VAL A 235 20.12 1.49 -2.56
N PHE A 236 19.03 1.59 -1.82
CA PHE A 236 17.75 0.97 -2.12
C PHE A 236 16.68 2.05 -2.33
N VAL A 237 15.88 1.92 -3.37
CA VAL A 237 14.70 2.75 -3.58
C VAL A 237 13.48 1.86 -3.41
N SER A 238 12.64 2.21 -2.45
CA SER A 238 11.45 1.41 -2.15
C SER A 238 10.37 1.60 -3.21
N ASN A 239 9.39 0.71 -3.22
CA ASN A 239 8.13 1.00 -3.90
C ASN A 239 7.39 2.09 -3.12
N GLY A 240 6.36 2.65 -3.77
CA GLY A 240 5.49 3.65 -3.17
C GLY A 240 4.15 3.73 -3.91
N PRO A 241 3.22 4.53 -3.41
CA PRO A 241 1.96 4.82 -4.06
C PRO A 241 2.12 5.84 -5.20
N GLY A 242 1.08 5.99 -5.99
CA GLY A 242 1.02 6.97 -7.08
C GLY A 242 1.54 6.45 -8.41
N ASP A 243 1.78 7.38 -9.32
CA ASP A 243 2.27 7.08 -10.67
C ASP A 243 3.80 6.99 -10.68
N PRO A 244 4.41 5.86 -11.07
CA PRO A 244 5.86 5.75 -11.20
C PRO A 244 6.46 6.80 -12.15
N ALA A 245 5.69 7.28 -13.14
CA ALA A 245 6.15 8.33 -14.07
C ALA A 245 6.31 9.69 -13.37
N ALA A 246 5.63 9.95 -12.27
CA ALA A 246 5.79 11.17 -11.48
C ALA A 246 7.10 11.19 -10.67
N SER A 247 7.71 10.03 -10.43
CA SER A 247 8.96 9.89 -9.65
C SER A 247 10.23 10.06 -10.48
N GLN A 248 10.20 10.78 -11.61
CA GLN A 248 11.34 10.94 -12.52
C GLN A 248 12.60 11.51 -11.86
N ALA A 249 12.45 12.41 -10.89
CA ALA A 249 13.58 12.97 -10.14
C ALA A 249 14.42 11.89 -9.44
N HIS A 250 13.77 10.86 -8.89
CA HIS A 250 14.46 9.72 -8.27
C HIS A 250 15.10 8.80 -9.30
N VAL A 251 14.48 8.63 -10.46
CA VAL A 251 15.04 7.86 -11.58
C VAL A 251 16.27 8.55 -12.13
N GLU A 252 16.24 9.87 -12.33
CA GLU A 252 17.38 10.65 -12.79
C GLU A 252 18.53 10.64 -11.77
N LEU A 253 18.21 10.71 -10.49
CA LEU A 253 19.19 10.63 -9.40
C LEU A 253 19.91 9.29 -9.36
N LEU A 254 19.23 8.20 -9.73
CA LEU A 254 19.80 6.86 -9.84
C LEU A 254 20.57 6.65 -11.17
N GLN A 255 20.10 7.24 -12.26
CA GLN A 255 20.73 7.11 -13.58
C GLN A 255 21.98 7.97 -13.72
N HIS A 256 22.01 9.13 -13.07
CA HIS A 256 23.09 10.11 -13.15
C HIS A 256 23.54 10.56 -11.76
N PRO A 257 24.08 9.65 -10.91
CA PRO A 257 24.57 10.06 -9.61
C PRO A 257 25.67 11.09 -9.78
N PRO A 258 25.60 12.26 -9.13
CA PRO A 258 26.63 13.28 -9.25
C PRO A 258 28.02 12.70 -8.90
N GLY A 259 28.95 12.77 -9.87
CA GLY A 259 30.33 12.30 -9.70
C GLY A 259 30.60 10.84 -10.10
N VAL A 260 29.64 10.13 -10.65
CA VAL A 260 29.85 8.77 -11.18
C VAL A 260 29.73 8.80 -12.72
N GLN A 261 30.76 8.36 -13.42
CA GLN A 261 30.67 8.18 -14.88
C GLN A 261 29.78 6.96 -15.19
N PRO A 262 28.89 7.05 -16.20
CA PRO A 262 28.04 5.93 -16.57
C PRO A 262 28.89 4.74 -17.04
N PRO A 263 28.51 3.50 -16.66
CA PRO A 263 29.21 2.30 -17.12
C PRO A 263 29.05 2.13 -18.63
N THR A 264 30.15 1.79 -19.31
CA THR A 264 30.22 1.62 -20.79
C THR A 264 29.73 0.26 -21.28
N HIS A 265 28.88 -0.46 -20.56
CA HIS A 265 28.42 -1.78 -21.03
C HIS A 265 26.89 -1.94 -20.99
N GLN A 266 26.35 -2.22 -22.17
CA GLN A 266 25.03 -2.79 -22.41
C GLN A 266 24.97 -4.23 -21.85
N GLY A 267 23.96 -4.55 -21.06
CA GLY A 267 23.70 -5.95 -20.72
C GLY A 267 22.70 -6.19 -19.61
N GLN A 268 21.54 -6.62 -20.04
CA GLN A 268 20.53 -7.46 -19.35
C GLN A 268 19.64 -6.84 -18.28
N ARG A 269 18.36 -6.85 -18.62
CA ARG A 269 17.16 -6.42 -17.88
C ARG A 269 16.70 -7.52 -16.91
N GLY A 270 16.16 -7.12 -15.78
CA GLY A 270 15.24 -7.92 -14.98
C GLY A 270 15.47 -7.87 -13.46
N GLY A 271 14.48 -7.39 -12.71
CA GLY A 271 14.33 -7.61 -11.27
C GLY A 271 14.48 -6.35 -10.41
N GLN A 272 13.70 -6.28 -9.34
CA GLN A 272 13.75 -5.25 -8.30
C GLN A 272 15.20 -5.04 -7.83
N GLY A 273 15.70 -3.80 -7.87
CA GLY A 273 17.13 -3.60 -7.85
C GLY A 273 17.68 -3.07 -6.55
N VAL A 274 18.59 -3.83 -6.00
CA VAL A 274 19.63 -3.29 -5.10
C VAL A 274 20.80 -2.86 -5.97
N ALA A 275 21.12 -1.57 -5.99
CA ALA A 275 22.29 -1.06 -6.68
C ALA A 275 23.50 -1.07 -5.71
N ARG A 276 24.57 -1.75 -6.08
CA ARG A 276 25.82 -1.74 -5.34
C ARG A 276 26.68 -0.58 -5.80
N LEU A 277 27.16 0.23 -4.86
CA LEU A 277 28.18 1.22 -5.10
C LEU A 277 29.55 0.52 -5.10
N GLU A 278 30.03 0.10 -6.26
CA GLU A 278 31.45 -0.17 -6.43
C GLU A 278 32.14 1.15 -6.80
N ALA A 279 33.41 1.32 -6.42
CA ALA A 279 34.14 2.56 -6.62
C ALA A 279 34.04 3.03 -8.09
N GLY A 280 32.98 3.75 -8.40
CA GLY A 280 32.70 4.36 -9.72
C GLY A 280 31.53 3.81 -10.53
N ALA A 281 30.70 2.84 -10.07
CA ALA A 281 29.60 2.31 -10.88
C ALA A 281 28.34 1.99 -10.07
N ILE A 282 27.17 2.39 -10.58
CA ILE A 282 25.83 1.99 -10.10
C ILE A 282 25.22 1.02 -11.09
N HIS A 283 24.85 -0.17 -10.66
CA HIS A 283 24.07 -1.13 -11.45
C HIS A 283 22.60 -1.05 -11.10
N GLN A 284 21.77 -0.80 -12.11
CA GLN A 284 20.31 -0.78 -12.02
C GLN A 284 19.74 -2.12 -12.51
N ALA A 285 18.84 -2.70 -11.73
CA ALA A 285 18.00 -3.80 -12.16
C ALA A 285 16.54 -3.32 -12.27
N GLY A 286 16.05 -3.20 -13.46
CA GLY A 286 14.67 -2.75 -13.73
C GLY A 286 13.71 -3.93 -13.88
N SER A 287 12.47 -3.74 -13.45
CA SER A 287 11.37 -4.69 -13.61
C SER A 287 10.72 -4.54 -15.00
N GLU A 288 10.65 -5.62 -15.76
CA GLU A 288 9.63 -5.80 -16.79
C GLU A 288 8.85 -7.07 -16.48
N ALA A 289 7.60 -6.91 -16.09
CA ALA A 289 6.61 -7.96 -16.18
C ALA A 289 5.62 -7.56 -17.28
N SER A 290 5.96 -7.89 -18.55
CA SER A 290 4.95 -7.94 -19.60
C SER A 290 4.55 -9.39 -19.80
N ALA A 291 3.34 -9.73 -19.36
CA ALA A 291 2.71 -10.99 -19.68
C ALA A 291 2.29 -11.00 -21.15
N SER A 292 3.04 -11.69 -21.99
CA SER A 292 2.53 -12.18 -23.28
C SER A 292 2.17 -13.65 -23.12
N SER A 293 0.90 -13.95 -22.80
CA SER A 293 0.34 -15.29 -22.96
C SER A 293 -0.23 -15.42 -24.36
N SER A 294 0.54 -15.95 -25.28
CA SER A 294 0.01 -16.56 -26.50
C SER A 294 -0.49 -17.97 -26.17
N PHE A 295 -1.80 -18.13 -26.05
CA PHE A 295 -2.42 -19.45 -26.13
C PHE A 295 -2.48 -19.82 -27.62
N GLY A 296 -1.65 -20.79 -28.04
CA GLY A 296 -1.78 -21.53 -29.26
C GLY A 296 -2.84 -22.62 -29.07
N SER A 297 -3.81 -22.64 -29.98
CA SER A 297 -4.81 -23.68 -30.14
C SER A 297 -4.17 -25.00 -30.62
N ALA A 298 -4.47 -26.09 -29.95
CA ALA A 298 -4.64 -27.43 -30.49
C ALA A 298 -5.62 -28.19 -29.58
#